data_6ad9828dd38d271c86b8aa8f2ff0faae
#
_entry.id   6ad9828dd38d271c86b8aa8f2ff0faae
#
_cell.length_a   1.000
_cell.length_b   1.000
_cell.length_c   1.000
_cell.angle_alpha   90.00
_cell.angle_beta   90.00
_cell.angle_gamma   90.00
#
_symmetry.space_group_name_H-M   'P 1'
#
loop_
_entity.id
_entity.type
_entity.pdbx_description
1 polymer ?
#
loop_
_entity_poly.entity_id
_entity_poly.type
_entity_poly.pdbx_seq_one_letter_code
_entity_poly.pdbx_strand_id
1 'polypeptide(L)'
;MSPALPEVMTAGFTGADGGQSFAPGATIGIMGGGQLGRMTALAAARLGYRCHVYCPDADSPASQVTSATTVAPYDDEDALKRFADAVDVVTFEFENIPDSAAAFLATRKPTRPKPFVLHICQQRLREKDFLSLNGVPVTKYLPVPEREALDEAVRRLGPPAILKSAQFGYDGKGQVRIATDTDLADAWRRMGGTLGILEAEVDFALEA
;
A
#
# COMPACT_ATOMS: atom_id res chain seq x y z
N MET A 1 -0.03 -21.85 -18.50
CA MET A 1 -1.42 -21.71 -18.00
C MET A 1 -1.32 -20.76 -16.81
N SER A 2 -1.85 -19.54 -16.96
CA SER A 2 -1.91 -18.57 -15.86
C SER A 2 -2.92 -19.05 -14.83
N PRO A 3 -2.63 -19.01 -13.52
CA PRO A 3 -3.63 -19.37 -12.53
C PRO A 3 -4.80 -18.38 -12.61
N ALA A 4 -6.01 -18.90 -12.58
CA ALA A 4 -7.22 -18.09 -12.52
C ALA A 4 -7.20 -17.27 -11.22
N LEU A 5 -7.43 -15.96 -11.35
CA LEU A 5 -7.56 -15.07 -10.20
C LEU A 5 -8.78 -15.48 -9.36
N PRO A 6 -8.72 -15.38 -8.03
CA PRO A 6 -9.88 -15.59 -7.19
C PRO A 6 -11.01 -14.62 -7.56
N GLU A 7 -12.23 -15.10 -7.50
CA GLU A 7 -13.48 -14.39 -7.87
C GLU A 7 -13.63 -12.97 -7.28
N VAL A 8 -12.90 -12.69 -6.19
CA VAL A 8 -12.85 -11.38 -5.52
C VAL A 8 -12.22 -10.28 -6.39
N MET A 9 -11.39 -10.62 -7.38
CA MET A 9 -10.69 -9.63 -8.21
C MET A 9 -11.55 -9.08 -9.36
N THR A 10 -12.61 -9.77 -9.75
CA THR A 10 -13.49 -9.33 -10.85
C THR A 10 -14.68 -8.49 -10.38
N ALA A 11 -15.01 -8.51 -9.09
CA ALA A 11 -16.16 -7.80 -8.52
C ALA A 11 -15.88 -6.33 -8.12
N GLY A 12 -14.68 -5.81 -8.36
CA GLY A 12 -14.21 -4.57 -7.74
C GLY A 12 -14.53 -3.26 -8.45
N PHE A 13 -14.94 -3.26 -9.72
CA PHE A 13 -15.08 -2.03 -10.51
C PHE A 13 -16.49 -1.82 -11.09
N THR A 14 -17.52 -2.05 -10.31
CA THR A 14 -18.79 -1.38 -10.62
C THR A 14 -18.76 -0.02 -9.95
N GLY A 15 -18.46 1.00 -10.73
CA GLY A 15 -18.55 2.39 -10.32
C GLY A 15 -19.95 2.70 -9.81
N ALA A 16 -20.03 3.55 -8.80
CA ALA A 16 -21.20 4.00 -8.09
C ALA A 16 -21.72 3.01 -7.01
N ASP A 17 -20.89 2.74 -5.99
CA ASP A 17 -21.48 2.75 -4.66
C ASP A 17 -22.12 4.13 -4.51
N GLY A 18 -23.44 4.21 -4.38
CA GLY A 18 -24.14 5.46 -4.05
C GLY A 18 -23.48 6.02 -2.80
N GLY A 19 -22.46 6.88 -3.01
CA GLY A 19 -21.45 7.16 -2.02
C GLY A 19 -22.10 7.81 -0.83
N GLN A 20 -22.13 7.12 0.30
CA GLN A 20 -22.51 7.73 1.57
C GLN A 20 -21.64 8.96 1.77
N SER A 21 -22.26 10.13 1.75
CA SER A 21 -21.59 11.39 2.07
C SER A 21 -21.67 11.64 3.57
N PHE A 22 -20.62 12.22 4.12
CA PHE A 22 -20.55 12.62 5.53
C PHE A 22 -20.57 14.14 5.60
N ALA A 23 -21.47 14.71 6.39
CA ALA A 23 -21.54 16.15 6.58
C ALA A 23 -20.41 16.65 7.48
N PRO A 24 -20.03 17.95 7.40
CA PRO A 24 -19.15 18.58 8.38
C PRO A 24 -19.63 18.31 9.81
N GLY A 25 -18.69 18.10 10.74
CA GLY A 25 -18.95 17.62 12.10
C GLY A 25 -18.77 16.11 12.27
N ALA A 26 -18.75 15.32 11.18
CA ALA A 26 -18.41 13.91 11.26
C ALA A 26 -16.93 13.70 11.63
N THR A 27 -16.62 12.52 12.16
CA THR A 27 -15.28 12.12 12.58
C THR A 27 -14.66 11.16 11.57
N ILE A 28 -13.55 11.56 10.99
CA ILE A 28 -12.73 10.73 10.09
C ILE A 28 -11.71 9.96 10.92
N GLY A 29 -11.77 8.64 10.90
CA GLY A 29 -10.75 7.76 11.45
C GLY A 29 -9.59 7.63 10.48
N ILE A 30 -8.37 7.93 10.92
CA ILE A 30 -7.15 7.84 10.10
C ILE A 30 -6.27 6.73 10.67
N MET A 31 -6.05 5.68 9.89
CA MET A 31 -5.08 4.63 10.20
C MET A 31 -3.69 5.09 9.77
N GLY A 32 -2.77 5.18 10.73
CA GLY A 32 -1.44 5.74 10.54
C GLY A 32 -1.31 7.13 11.15
N GLY A 33 -0.14 7.40 11.74
CA GLY A 33 0.14 8.62 12.50
C GLY A 33 1.19 9.52 11.85
N GLY A 34 1.62 9.27 10.62
CA GLY A 34 2.71 9.97 9.96
C GLY A 34 2.36 11.38 9.47
N GLN A 35 3.24 11.93 8.64
CA GLN A 35 3.09 13.29 8.10
C GLN A 35 1.89 13.42 7.16
N LEU A 36 1.57 12.40 6.38
CA LEU A 36 0.41 12.44 5.49
C LEU A 36 -0.89 12.45 6.30
N GLY A 37 -0.96 11.67 7.39
CA GLY A 37 -2.06 11.70 8.35
C GLY A 37 -2.22 13.08 8.98
N ARG A 38 -1.10 13.73 9.38
CA ARG A 38 -1.11 15.11 9.86
C ARG A 38 -1.67 16.09 8.83
N MET A 39 -1.20 16.02 7.58
CA MET A 39 -1.68 16.89 6.49
C MET A 39 -3.16 16.67 6.23
N THR A 40 -3.60 15.41 6.20
CA THR A 40 -5.01 15.04 6.03
C THR A 40 -5.87 15.60 7.15
N ALA A 41 -5.45 15.46 8.41
CA ALA A 41 -6.19 15.97 9.55
C ALA A 41 -6.32 17.51 9.53
N LEU A 42 -5.25 18.23 9.15
CA LEU A 42 -5.29 19.68 9.01
C LEU A 42 -6.21 20.14 7.86
N ALA A 43 -6.23 19.43 6.75
CA ALA A 43 -7.13 19.70 5.63
C ALA A 43 -8.60 19.43 6.03
N ALA A 44 -8.85 18.30 6.70
CA ALA A 44 -10.17 17.94 7.19
C ALA A 44 -10.74 18.98 8.18
N ALA A 45 -9.91 19.47 9.10
CA ALA A 45 -10.30 20.49 10.06
C ALA A 45 -10.78 21.79 9.38
N ARG A 46 -10.13 22.21 8.28
CA ARG A 46 -10.56 23.39 7.49
C ARG A 46 -11.94 23.21 6.85
N LEU A 47 -12.35 21.97 6.61
CA LEU A 47 -13.65 21.59 6.05
C LEU A 47 -14.69 21.28 7.13
N GLY A 48 -14.34 21.46 8.42
CA GLY A 48 -15.25 21.25 9.54
C GLY A 48 -15.40 19.80 10.02
N TYR A 49 -14.47 18.91 9.63
CA TYR A 49 -14.43 17.52 10.13
C TYR A 49 -13.53 17.40 11.35
N ARG A 50 -13.84 16.42 12.20
CA ARG A 50 -12.95 15.96 13.25
C ARG A 50 -12.10 14.78 12.73
N CYS A 51 -10.91 14.60 13.29
CA CYS A 51 -10.08 13.44 13.01
C CYS A 51 -9.72 12.69 14.28
N HIS A 52 -9.74 11.36 14.19
CA HIS A 52 -9.29 10.45 15.21
C HIS A 52 -8.22 9.55 14.58
N VAL A 53 -6.99 9.57 15.10
CA VAL A 53 -5.88 8.78 14.59
C VAL A 53 -5.77 7.47 15.35
N TYR A 54 -5.46 6.39 14.63
CA TYR A 54 -5.05 5.11 15.18
C TYR A 54 -3.62 4.79 14.74
N CYS A 55 -2.69 4.66 15.67
CA CYS A 55 -1.30 4.29 15.39
C CYS A 55 -0.61 3.71 16.63
N PRO A 56 0.46 2.91 16.47
CA PRO A 56 1.20 2.37 17.62
C PRO A 56 2.09 3.41 18.33
N ASP A 57 2.33 4.58 17.73
CA ASP A 57 3.18 5.63 18.28
C ASP A 57 2.34 6.73 18.96
N ALA A 58 2.60 6.94 20.23
CA ALA A 58 1.89 7.93 21.04
C ALA A 58 2.21 9.39 20.67
N ASP A 59 3.41 9.66 20.16
CA ASP A 59 3.87 11.01 19.75
C ASP A 59 4.07 11.09 18.23
N SER A 60 3.08 10.59 17.50
CA SER A 60 3.09 10.64 16.05
C SER A 60 2.78 12.03 15.51
N PRO A 61 3.29 12.41 14.32
CA PRO A 61 2.99 13.73 13.72
C PRO A 61 1.48 14.04 13.62
N ALA A 62 0.65 13.05 13.33
CA ALA A 62 -0.80 13.26 13.23
C ALA A 62 -1.48 13.39 14.58
N SER A 63 -1.03 12.69 15.63
CA SER A 63 -1.60 12.78 16.97
C SER A 63 -1.53 14.20 17.58
N GLN A 64 -0.55 14.97 17.14
CA GLN A 64 -0.35 16.36 17.62
C GLN A 64 -1.40 17.36 17.12
N VAL A 65 -2.20 16.99 16.12
CA VAL A 65 -3.17 17.90 15.45
C VAL A 65 -4.58 17.32 15.35
N THR A 66 -4.81 16.13 15.88
CA THR A 66 -6.12 15.47 15.84
C THR A 66 -6.89 15.61 17.14
N SER A 67 -8.21 15.51 17.09
CA SER A 67 -9.10 15.62 18.25
C SER A 67 -9.01 14.42 19.20
N ALA A 68 -8.59 13.26 18.69
CA ALA A 68 -8.41 12.03 19.44
C ALA A 68 -7.33 11.14 18.83
N THR A 69 -6.70 10.29 19.64
CA THR A 69 -5.74 9.30 19.21
C THR A 69 -5.96 7.99 19.98
N THR A 70 -6.04 6.88 19.25
CA THR A 70 -5.94 5.54 19.81
C THR A 70 -4.52 5.03 19.60
N VAL A 71 -3.80 4.81 20.70
CA VAL A 71 -2.43 4.25 20.66
C VAL A 71 -2.51 2.76 20.94
N ALA A 72 -2.33 1.95 19.89
CA ALA A 72 -2.35 0.49 19.99
C ALA A 72 -1.71 -0.15 18.76
N PRO A 73 -1.22 -1.40 18.84
CA PRO A 73 -0.81 -2.18 17.68
C PRO A 73 -1.97 -2.40 16.71
N TYR A 74 -1.65 -2.59 15.42
CA TYR A 74 -2.68 -2.80 14.38
C TYR A 74 -3.37 -4.16 14.43
N ASP A 75 -2.90 -5.09 15.25
CA ASP A 75 -3.50 -6.42 15.51
C ASP A 75 -4.32 -6.47 16.83
N ASP A 76 -4.46 -5.35 17.54
CA ASP A 76 -5.35 -5.25 18.71
C ASP A 76 -6.81 -5.04 18.25
N GLU A 77 -7.55 -6.14 18.12
CA GLU A 77 -8.94 -6.11 17.67
C GLU A 77 -9.87 -5.33 18.61
N ASP A 78 -9.63 -5.35 19.91
CA ASP A 78 -10.44 -4.61 20.88
C ASP A 78 -10.20 -3.09 20.74
N ALA A 79 -8.96 -2.66 20.51
CA ALA A 79 -8.66 -1.28 20.22
C ALA A 79 -9.24 -0.83 18.86
N LEU A 80 -9.13 -1.66 17.83
CA LEU A 80 -9.73 -1.42 16.51
C LEU A 80 -11.25 -1.28 16.60
N LYS A 81 -11.91 -2.09 17.43
CA LYS A 81 -13.35 -2.00 17.68
C LYS A 81 -13.72 -0.68 18.36
N ARG A 82 -13.03 -0.32 19.45
CA ARG A 82 -13.26 0.98 20.12
C ARG A 82 -13.03 2.17 19.19
N PHE A 83 -11.98 2.08 18.36
CA PHE A 83 -11.71 3.10 17.34
C PHE A 83 -12.85 3.19 16.33
N ALA A 84 -13.32 2.05 15.78
CA ALA A 84 -14.45 2.04 14.87
C ALA A 84 -15.71 2.66 15.48
N ASP A 85 -16.01 2.37 16.76
CA ASP A 85 -17.18 2.92 17.44
C ASP A 85 -17.11 4.45 17.60
N ALA A 86 -15.90 5.03 17.62
CA ALA A 86 -15.66 6.47 17.81
C ALA A 86 -15.60 7.30 16.51
N VAL A 87 -15.71 6.67 15.32
CA VAL A 87 -15.57 7.36 14.03
C VAL A 87 -16.76 7.08 13.11
N ASP A 88 -16.96 7.90 12.10
CA ASP A 88 -18.04 7.75 11.11
C ASP A 88 -17.54 7.08 9.82
N VAL A 89 -16.31 7.34 9.43
CA VAL A 89 -15.66 6.80 8.24
C VAL A 89 -14.19 6.55 8.53
N VAL A 90 -13.59 5.55 7.90
CA VAL A 90 -12.16 5.21 8.06
C VAL A 90 -11.41 5.45 6.75
N THR A 91 -10.22 6.01 6.88
CA THR A 91 -9.21 6.07 5.82
C THR A 91 -7.84 5.64 6.36
N PHE A 92 -6.86 5.49 5.48
CA PHE A 92 -5.47 5.21 5.85
C PHE A 92 -4.53 6.13 5.08
N GLU A 93 -3.39 6.44 5.69
CA GLU A 93 -2.48 7.46 5.17
C GLU A 93 -1.31 6.89 4.35
N PHE A 94 -1.01 5.60 4.50
CA PHE A 94 0.10 4.95 3.80
C PHE A 94 -0.15 3.44 3.64
N GLU A 95 0.61 2.80 2.76
CA GLU A 95 0.38 1.41 2.34
C GLU A 95 0.81 0.36 3.38
N ASN A 96 1.63 0.70 4.38
CA ASN A 96 2.16 -0.29 5.34
C ASN A 96 1.23 -0.56 6.55
N ILE A 97 -0.03 -0.14 6.48
CA ILE A 97 -1.07 -0.60 7.41
C ILE A 97 -1.41 -2.06 7.07
N PRO A 98 -1.45 -2.98 8.03
CA PRO A 98 -1.88 -4.35 7.76
C PRO A 98 -3.26 -4.37 7.10
N ASP A 99 -3.39 -5.05 5.96
CA ASP A 99 -4.64 -5.16 5.23
C ASP A 99 -5.74 -5.86 6.05
N SER A 100 -5.35 -6.75 6.97
CA SER A 100 -6.25 -7.38 7.95
C SER A 100 -6.92 -6.36 8.87
N ALA A 101 -6.17 -5.35 9.35
CA ALA A 101 -6.73 -4.28 10.19
C ALA A 101 -7.74 -3.42 9.40
N ALA A 102 -7.39 -3.05 8.17
CA ALA A 102 -8.30 -2.32 7.29
C ALA A 102 -9.55 -3.14 6.94
N ALA A 103 -9.41 -4.43 6.68
CA ALA A 103 -10.51 -5.36 6.42
C ALA A 103 -11.43 -5.49 7.64
N PHE A 104 -10.87 -5.65 8.85
CA PHE A 104 -11.62 -5.69 10.08
C PHE A 104 -12.47 -4.42 10.29
N LEU A 105 -11.88 -3.24 10.09
CA LEU A 105 -12.60 -1.97 10.20
C LEU A 105 -13.70 -1.83 9.17
N ALA A 106 -13.47 -2.29 7.94
CA ALA A 106 -14.46 -2.22 6.86
C ALA A 106 -15.72 -3.08 7.11
N THR A 107 -15.66 -4.06 8.01
CA THR A 107 -16.85 -4.79 8.47
C THR A 107 -17.74 -3.96 9.41
N ARG A 108 -17.26 -2.84 9.92
CA ARG A 108 -17.90 -2.01 10.95
C ARG A 108 -18.23 -0.61 10.49
N LYS A 109 -17.37 -0.03 9.68
CA LYS A 109 -17.47 1.36 9.19
C LYS A 109 -17.15 1.46 7.72
N PRO A 110 -17.76 2.38 6.99
CA PRO A 110 -17.30 2.73 5.65
C PRO A 110 -15.80 3.03 5.66
N THR A 111 -15.03 2.28 4.86
CA THR A 111 -13.58 2.44 4.75
C THR A 111 -13.23 2.84 3.32
N ARG A 112 -12.49 3.92 3.15
CA ARG A 112 -12.11 4.50 1.85
C ARG A 112 -10.63 4.89 1.84
N PRO A 113 -9.84 4.45 0.85
CA PRO A 113 -10.18 3.44 -0.15
C PRO A 113 -10.61 2.11 0.47
N LYS A 114 -11.24 1.22 -0.32
CA LYS A 114 -11.59 -0.13 0.17
C LYS A 114 -10.31 -0.90 0.53
N PRO A 115 -10.31 -1.80 1.54
CA PRO A 115 -9.13 -2.58 1.93
C PRO A 115 -8.48 -3.36 0.78
N PHE A 116 -9.27 -3.76 -0.21
CA PHE A 116 -8.79 -4.38 -1.44
C PHE A 116 -7.74 -3.53 -2.17
N VAL A 117 -7.93 -2.20 -2.21
CA VAL A 117 -6.94 -1.28 -2.84
C VAL A 117 -5.62 -1.35 -2.09
N LEU A 118 -5.68 -1.29 -0.75
CA LEU A 118 -4.49 -1.43 0.10
C LEU A 118 -3.77 -2.76 -0.15
N HIS A 119 -4.52 -3.88 -0.16
CA HIS A 119 -3.98 -5.21 -0.45
C HIS A 119 -3.24 -5.28 -1.79
N ILE A 120 -3.78 -4.66 -2.83
CA ILE A 120 -3.12 -4.63 -4.15
C ILE A 120 -1.85 -3.79 -4.09
N CYS A 121 -1.91 -2.57 -3.56
CA CYS A 121 -0.78 -1.62 -3.58
C CYS A 121 0.39 -2.03 -2.68
N GLN A 122 0.15 -2.87 -1.66
CA GLN A 122 1.20 -3.32 -0.74
C GLN A 122 2.26 -4.23 -1.36
N GLN A 123 1.98 -4.80 -2.54
CA GLN A 123 2.90 -5.76 -3.15
C GLN A 123 2.99 -5.53 -4.66
N ARG A 124 4.19 -5.14 -5.12
CA ARG A 124 4.46 -4.75 -6.51
C ARG A 124 4.05 -5.77 -7.57
N LEU A 125 4.15 -7.08 -7.26
CA LEU A 125 3.70 -8.12 -8.21
C LEU A 125 2.17 -8.08 -8.35
N ARG A 126 1.44 -8.01 -7.23
CA ARG A 126 -0.03 -7.90 -7.24
C ARG A 126 -0.50 -6.65 -7.96
N GLU A 127 0.17 -5.52 -7.69
CA GLU A 127 -0.15 -4.24 -8.33
C GLU A 127 0.04 -4.31 -9.85
N LYS A 128 1.19 -4.83 -10.31
CA LYS A 128 1.45 -4.97 -11.75
C LYS A 128 0.55 -5.99 -12.44
N ASP A 129 0.27 -7.11 -11.79
CA ASP A 129 -0.68 -8.09 -12.28
C ASP A 129 -2.07 -7.46 -12.42
N PHE A 130 -2.53 -6.73 -11.40
CA PHE A 130 -3.81 -6.02 -11.42
C PHE A 130 -3.88 -4.98 -12.53
N LEU A 131 -2.86 -4.13 -12.68
CA LEU A 131 -2.80 -3.13 -13.74
C LEU A 131 -2.80 -3.78 -15.13
N SER A 132 -1.98 -4.80 -15.35
CA SER A 132 -1.91 -5.54 -16.62
C SER A 132 -3.23 -6.17 -17.00
N LEU A 133 -3.93 -6.80 -16.04
CA LEU A 133 -5.22 -7.44 -16.25
C LEU A 133 -6.33 -6.44 -16.58
N ASN A 134 -6.19 -5.20 -16.13
CA ASN A 134 -7.12 -4.10 -16.43
C ASN A 134 -6.70 -3.28 -17.67
N GLY A 135 -5.73 -3.75 -18.45
CA GLY A 135 -5.31 -3.11 -19.70
C GLY A 135 -4.45 -1.87 -19.52
N VAL A 136 -3.95 -1.61 -18.30
CA VAL A 136 -3.02 -0.51 -18.04
C VAL A 136 -1.62 -0.96 -18.43
N PRO A 137 -0.91 -0.22 -19.31
CA PRO A 137 0.46 -0.57 -19.68
C PRO A 137 1.40 -0.55 -18.48
N VAL A 138 2.18 -1.62 -18.31
CA VAL A 138 3.25 -1.71 -17.31
C VAL A 138 4.53 -2.19 -17.98
N THR A 139 5.69 -1.86 -17.40
CA THR A 139 6.95 -2.40 -17.88
C THR A 139 6.97 -3.92 -17.75
N LYS A 140 7.77 -4.61 -18.58
CA LYS A 140 7.97 -6.06 -18.45
C LYS A 140 8.59 -6.37 -17.08
N TYR A 141 8.07 -7.39 -16.41
CA TYR A 141 8.54 -7.79 -15.09
C TYR A 141 8.51 -9.31 -14.91
N LEU A 142 9.32 -9.79 -14.00
CA LEU A 142 9.35 -11.20 -13.58
C LEU A 142 9.40 -11.28 -12.05
N PRO A 143 8.71 -12.24 -11.43
CA PRO A 143 8.83 -12.48 -10.01
C PRO A 143 10.20 -13.08 -9.69
N VAL A 144 10.77 -12.68 -8.56
CA VAL A 144 12.02 -13.22 -8.01
C VAL A 144 11.74 -13.65 -6.57
N PRO A 145 11.17 -14.87 -6.37
CA PRO A 145 10.79 -15.34 -5.05
C PRO A 145 11.98 -15.61 -4.14
N GLU A 146 13.10 -15.99 -4.70
CA GLU A 146 14.33 -16.37 -4.01
C GLU A 146 15.56 -16.04 -4.85
N ARG A 147 16.75 -16.10 -4.25
CA ARG A 147 18.01 -15.73 -4.92
C ARG A 147 18.25 -16.54 -6.20
N GLU A 148 17.95 -17.83 -6.17
CA GLU A 148 18.17 -18.77 -7.26
C GLU A 148 17.35 -18.41 -8.51
N ALA A 149 16.17 -17.83 -8.32
CA ALA A 149 15.30 -17.39 -9.41
C ALA A 149 15.82 -16.12 -10.12
N LEU A 150 16.70 -15.34 -9.49
CA LEU A 150 17.20 -14.09 -10.07
C LEU A 150 18.03 -14.30 -11.33
N ASP A 151 18.87 -15.33 -11.36
CA ASP A 151 19.71 -15.62 -12.54
C ASP A 151 18.86 -15.92 -13.77
N GLU A 152 17.78 -16.70 -13.61
CA GLU A 152 16.84 -17.00 -14.68
C GLU A 152 16.04 -15.77 -15.09
N ALA A 153 15.59 -14.97 -14.12
CA ALA A 153 14.85 -13.74 -14.39
C ALA A 153 15.71 -12.75 -15.22
N VAL A 154 16.99 -12.57 -14.87
CA VAL A 154 17.91 -11.70 -15.61
C VAL A 154 18.19 -12.24 -17.01
N ARG A 155 18.36 -13.55 -17.18
CA ARG A 155 18.53 -14.14 -18.53
C ARG A 155 17.31 -13.92 -19.42
N ARG A 156 16.11 -14.01 -18.87
CA ARG A 156 14.85 -13.88 -19.63
C ARG A 156 14.49 -12.44 -19.94
N LEU A 157 14.67 -11.54 -18.98
CA LEU A 157 14.29 -10.13 -19.15
C LEU A 157 15.39 -9.34 -19.88
N GLY A 158 16.65 -9.64 -19.60
CA GLY A 158 17.83 -8.93 -20.09
C GLY A 158 18.11 -7.63 -19.31
N PRO A 159 19.40 -7.27 -19.15
CA PRO A 159 19.79 -5.96 -18.66
C PRO A 159 19.61 -4.89 -19.78
N PRO A 160 19.42 -3.59 -19.43
CA PRO A 160 19.30 -3.08 -18.08
C PRO A 160 17.95 -3.37 -17.43
N ALA A 161 17.97 -3.68 -16.15
CA ALA A 161 16.76 -3.98 -15.36
C ALA A 161 16.88 -3.42 -13.94
N ILE A 162 15.76 -3.34 -13.22
CA ILE A 162 15.73 -2.91 -11.82
C ILE A 162 15.19 -4.07 -10.98
N LEU A 163 16.01 -4.57 -10.06
CA LEU A 163 15.58 -5.50 -9.02
C LEU A 163 15.03 -4.70 -7.84
N LYS A 164 13.79 -4.99 -7.43
CA LYS A 164 13.14 -4.31 -6.31
C LYS A 164 12.59 -5.32 -5.30
N SER A 165 12.55 -4.96 -4.02
CA SER A 165 11.75 -5.70 -3.04
C SER A 165 10.28 -5.62 -3.43
N ALA A 166 9.55 -6.73 -3.30
CA ALA A 166 8.12 -6.75 -3.65
C ALA A 166 7.26 -5.96 -2.65
N GLN A 167 7.75 -5.74 -1.43
CA GLN A 167 7.06 -5.04 -0.35
C GLN A 167 8.02 -4.08 0.37
N PHE A 168 7.49 -3.09 1.10
CA PHE A 168 8.19 -2.18 2.00
C PHE A 168 9.30 -1.32 1.38
N GLY A 169 9.39 -1.24 0.06
CA GLY A 169 10.36 -0.36 -0.60
C GLY A 169 9.79 1.06 -0.79
N TYR A 170 10.50 2.08 -0.31
CA TYR A 170 10.16 3.50 -0.47
C TYR A 170 11.43 4.33 -0.72
N ASP A 171 11.30 5.48 -1.36
CA ASP A 171 12.39 6.43 -1.61
C ASP A 171 13.67 5.80 -2.17
N GLY A 172 13.53 4.87 -3.11
CA GLY A 172 14.67 4.17 -3.71
C GLY A 172 15.30 3.08 -2.83
N LYS A 173 14.83 2.86 -1.61
CA LYS A 173 15.27 1.76 -0.77
C LYS A 173 14.71 0.43 -1.26
N GLY A 174 15.51 -0.64 -1.10
CA GLY A 174 15.12 -1.97 -1.55
C GLY A 174 15.10 -2.11 -3.07
N GLN A 175 15.88 -1.31 -3.82
CA GLN A 175 16.05 -1.46 -5.26
C GLN A 175 17.52 -1.40 -5.69
N VAL A 176 17.87 -2.17 -6.73
CA VAL A 176 19.20 -2.26 -7.30
C VAL A 176 19.11 -2.32 -8.82
N ARG A 177 19.83 -1.46 -9.52
CA ARG A 177 19.97 -1.53 -10.97
C ARG A 177 20.84 -2.73 -11.36
N ILE A 178 20.39 -3.53 -12.30
CA ILE A 178 21.08 -4.69 -12.86
C ILE A 178 21.61 -4.32 -14.24
N ALA A 179 22.93 -4.26 -14.36
CA ALA A 179 23.67 -4.14 -15.60
C ALA A 179 24.28 -5.49 -15.99
N THR A 180 24.92 -5.56 -17.14
CA THR A 180 25.51 -6.82 -17.69
C THR A 180 26.57 -7.43 -16.78
N ASP A 181 27.30 -6.58 -16.04
CA ASP A 181 28.41 -6.95 -15.15
C ASP A 181 28.05 -6.93 -13.66
N THR A 182 26.75 -6.83 -13.34
CA THR A 182 26.29 -6.77 -11.93
C THR A 182 26.48 -8.12 -11.24
N ASP A 183 27.11 -8.11 -10.05
CA ASP A 183 27.11 -9.25 -9.14
C ASP A 183 25.69 -9.45 -8.57
N LEU A 184 25.03 -10.50 -9.05
CA LEU A 184 23.64 -10.80 -8.67
C LEU A 184 23.49 -11.24 -7.21
N ALA A 185 24.53 -11.82 -6.61
CA ALA A 185 24.51 -12.17 -5.19
C ALA A 185 24.58 -10.92 -4.31
N ASP A 186 25.39 -9.95 -4.69
CA ASP A 186 25.44 -8.65 -4.02
C ASP A 186 24.15 -7.85 -4.23
N ALA A 187 23.63 -7.82 -5.46
CA ALA A 187 22.37 -7.15 -5.78
C ALA A 187 21.20 -7.68 -4.94
N TRP A 188 21.11 -9.02 -4.80
CA TRP A 188 20.08 -9.66 -3.96
C TRP A 188 20.18 -9.24 -2.50
N ARG A 189 21.40 -9.24 -1.92
CA ARG A 189 21.61 -8.79 -0.53
C ARG A 189 21.21 -7.32 -0.34
N ARG A 190 21.64 -6.46 -1.26
CA ARG A 190 21.32 -5.01 -1.23
C ARG A 190 19.84 -4.70 -1.39
N MET A 191 19.13 -5.49 -2.17
CA MET A 191 17.67 -5.38 -2.30
C MET A 191 16.94 -5.76 -1.00
N GLY A 192 17.57 -6.57 -0.14
CA GLY A 192 17.03 -6.98 1.17
C GLY A 192 16.82 -8.49 1.32
N GLY A 193 17.17 -9.29 0.30
CA GLY A 193 17.13 -10.76 0.39
C GLY A 193 15.74 -11.37 0.60
N THR A 194 14.69 -10.69 0.15
CA THR A 194 13.29 -11.12 0.31
C THR A 194 12.63 -11.31 -1.05
N LEU A 195 11.34 -11.69 -1.07
CA LEU A 195 10.55 -11.71 -2.30
C LEU A 195 10.77 -10.42 -3.09
N GLY A 196 11.20 -10.55 -4.34
CA GLY A 196 11.52 -9.45 -5.22
C GLY A 196 10.75 -9.50 -6.54
N ILE A 197 10.91 -8.43 -7.31
CA ILE A 197 10.48 -8.28 -8.68
C ILE A 197 11.63 -7.73 -9.50
N LEU A 198 11.87 -8.31 -10.67
CA LEU A 198 12.80 -7.77 -11.66
C LEU A 198 11.99 -7.08 -12.76
N GLU A 199 12.24 -5.79 -12.96
CA GLU A 199 11.54 -4.96 -13.94
C GLU A 199 12.51 -4.52 -15.04
N ALA A 200 12.06 -4.52 -16.29
CA ALA A 200 12.84 -3.90 -17.35
C ALA A 200 12.99 -2.40 -17.07
N GLU A 201 14.22 -1.90 -17.17
CA GLU A 201 14.45 -0.46 -17.12
C GLU A 201 13.84 0.18 -18.37
N VAL A 202 13.07 1.23 -18.18
CA VAL A 202 12.44 1.99 -19.26
C VAL A 202 12.91 3.43 -19.18
N ASP A 203 13.13 4.01 -20.35
CA ASP A 203 13.36 5.44 -20.48
C ASP A 203 12.01 6.13 -20.68
N PHE A 204 11.61 7.00 -19.76
CA PHE A 204 10.35 7.71 -19.82
C PHE A 204 10.58 9.21 -19.68
N ALA A 205 9.82 9.98 -20.47
CA ALA A 205 9.92 11.44 -20.48
C ALA A 205 9.22 12.08 -19.26
N LEU A 206 8.30 11.36 -18.62
CA LEU A 206 7.55 11.80 -17.44
C LEU A 206 7.26 10.62 -16.52
N GLU A 207 7.49 10.80 -15.23
CA GLU A 207 7.03 9.94 -14.13
C GLU A 207 6.01 10.71 -13.30
N ALA A 208 4.88 10.10 -13.00
CA ALA A 208 3.80 10.70 -12.23
C ALA A 208 3.42 9.86 -11.02
#